data_4fbad3df514132486d30d81f3bb0581d
#
_entry.id   4fbad3df514132486d30d81f3bb0581d
#
_cell.length_a   1.000
_cell.length_b   1.000
_cell.length_c   1.000
_cell.angle_alpha   90.00
_cell.angle_beta   90.00
_cell.angle_gamma   90.00
#
_symmetry.space_group_name_H-M   'P 1'
#
loop_
_entity.id
_entity.type
_entity.pdbx_description
1 polymer ?
#
loop_
_entity_poly.entity_id
_entity_poly.type
_entity_poly.pdbx_seq_one_letter_code
_entity_poly.pdbx_strand_id
1 'polypeptide(L)'
;DYYASRGLGDVYKRQEFIEEDKKNTQPIRIRKLTPIQMPHVDMDEVKNGRKAFTKEEWMDILLRSTGMEPDKLSDRAKWLLIARMIPLVENNFNMCELGPRSTGKSYIYEQISPNSILVAGGQTTVANLFYNMSNNTVGLVGMWDVVAFDEVAGIKFKDKDGIQIMKGYMASGAFSRGKAEIQAKASMVFIGNINQSVE
;
A
#
# COMPACT_ATOMS: atom_id res chain seq x y z
N ASP A 1 4.71 0.36 -15.17
CA ASP A 1 5.79 1.35 -15.02
C ASP A 1 5.38 2.55 -14.14
N TYR A 2 4.10 2.94 -14.10
CA TYR A 2 3.57 3.97 -13.18
C TYR A 2 3.68 3.55 -11.70
N TYR A 3 3.54 2.27 -11.42
CA TYR A 3 3.62 1.72 -10.06
C TYR A 3 5.07 1.55 -9.57
N ALA A 4 6.00 1.25 -10.44
CA ALA A 4 7.42 1.11 -10.08
C ALA A 4 8.06 2.44 -9.66
N SER A 5 7.50 3.59 -10.04
CA SER A 5 8.02 4.90 -9.68
C SER A 5 7.55 5.43 -8.32
N ARG A 6 6.46 4.91 -7.76
CA ARG A 6 5.91 5.39 -6.47
C ARG A 6 6.73 4.93 -5.25
N GLY A 7 7.40 3.78 -5.32
CA GLY A 7 8.21 3.27 -4.21
C GLY A 7 9.66 3.75 -4.18
N LEU A 8 10.10 4.56 -5.12
CA LEU A 8 11.52 4.86 -5.34
C LEU A 8 11.93 6.31 -5.01
N GLY A 9 11.08 7.11 -4.37
CA GLY A 9 11.37 8.54 -4.18
C GLY A 9 11.52 9.25 -5.53
N ASP A 10 12.45 10.17 -5.66
CA ASP A 10 12.72 10.85 -6.91
C ASP A 10 13.41 9.92 -7.93
N VAL A 11 12.93 9.99 -9.17
CA VAL A 11 13.47 9.20 -10.27
C VAL A 11 14.09 10.12 -11.31
N TYR A 12 15.38 9.97 -11.54
CA TYR A 12 16.06 10.66 -12.62
C TYR A 12 15.89 9.88 -13.93
N LYS A 13 15.26 10.52 -14.93
CA LYS A 13 15.02 9.94 -16.26
C LYS A 13 15.95 10.59 -17.29
N ARG A 14 16.74 9.78 -17.96
CA ARG A 14 17.44 10.21 -19.17
C ARG A 14 16.68 9.69 -20.38
N GLN A 15 16.09 10.59 -21.14
CA GLN A 15 15.38 10.27 -22.39
C GLN A 15 16.32 10.40 -23.59
N GLU A 16 16.10 9.58 -24.58
CA GLU A 16 16.81 9.60 -25.85
C GLU A 16 15.78 9.66 -26.98
N PHE A 17 16.02 10.59 -27.92
CA PHE A 17 15.27 10.65 -29.16
C PHE A 17 15.89 9.65 -30.15
N ILE A 18 15.05 8.81 -30.74
CA ILE A 18 15.45 7.83 -31.74
C ILE A 18 14.82 8.25 -33.05
N GLU A 19 15.63 8.45 -34.09
CA GLU A 19 15.14 8.69 -35.45
C GLU A 19 14.22 7.57 -35.87
N GLU A 20 13.10 7.92 -36.53
CA GLU A 20 12.06 7.00 -36.93
C GLU A 20 12.62 5.88 -37.85
N ASP A 21 12.68 4.69 -37.32
CA ASP A 21 12.73 3.49 -38.12
C ASP A 21 11.28 3.07 -38.43
N LYS A 22 10.96 2.72 -39.70
CA LYS A 22 9.59 2.43 -40.19
C LYS A 22 8.80 1.38 -39.38
N LYS A 23 9.44 0.73 -38.40
CA LYS A 23 8.85 -0.25 -37.48
C LYS A 23 8.61 0.27 -36.07
N ASN A 24 9.02 1.49 -35.77
CA ASN A 24 9.06 1.99 -34.39
C ASN A 24 8.22 3.26 -34.28
N THR A 25 7.03 3.14 -33.67
CA THR A 25 6.07 4.23 -33.51
C THR A 25 6.32 5.12 -32.30
N GLN A 26 7.38 4.87 -31.53
CA GLN A 26 7.69 5.64 -30.31
C GLN A 26 9.07 6.32 -30.42
N PRO A 27 9.09 7.61 -30.77
CA PRO A 27 10.34 8.34 -31.01
C PRO A 27 11.13 8.65 -29.74
N ILE A 28 10.51 8.51 -28.57
CA ILE A 28 11.16 8.81 -27.28
C ILE A 28 11.24 7.54 -26.46
N ARG A 29 12.46 7.16 -26.09
CA ARG A 29 12.71 6.04 -25.17
C ARG A 29 13.41 6.50 -23.90
N ILE A 30 13.12 5.82 -22.81
CA ILE A 30 13.88 5.98 -21.57
C ILE A 30 15.19 5.19 -21.74
N ARG A 31 16.30 5.89 -21.86
CA ARG A 31 17.64 5.29 -21.97
C ARG A 31 18.14 4.78 -20.62
N LYS A 32 17.90 5.53 -19.57
CA LYS A 32 18.32 5.19 -18.22
C LYS A 32 17.30 5.70 -17.21
N LEU A 33 16.92 4.82 -16.31
CA LEU A 33 16.16 5.13 -15.13
C LEU A 33 17.08 4.96 -13.92
N THR A 34 17.32 6.02 -13.18
CA THR A 34 18.10 5.95 -11.95
C THR A 34 17.15 6.30 -10.80
N PRO A 35 16.74 5.33 -9.97
CA PRO A 35 15.98 5.62 -8.77
C PRO A 35 16.90 6.40 -7.81
N ILE A 36 16.39 7.51 -7.29
CA ILE A 36 17.02 8.24 -6.21
C ILE A 36 16.25 7.87 -4.96
N GLN A 37 16.83 6.99 -4.17
CA GLN A 37 16.29 6.66 -2.86
C GLN A 37 16.63 7.79 -1.90
N MET A 38 15.72 8.12 -0.98
CA MET A 38 16.00 9.05 0.10
C MET A 38 17.30 8.63 0.80
N PRO A 39 18.16 9.57 1.15
CA PRO A 39 19.34 9.25 1.94
C PRO A 39 18.90 8.57 3.23
N HIS A 40 19.79 7.78 3.78
CA HIS A 40 19.61 7.03 5.02
C HIS A 40 18.88 7.84 6.10
N VAL A 41 17.77 7.31 6.60
CA VAL A 41 17.09 7.89 7.76
C VAL A 41 17.84 7.46 9.01
N ASP A 42 18.40 8.41 9.73
CA ASP A 42 19.02 8.14 11.02
C ASP A 42 17.94 7.85 12.07
N MET A 43 17.72 6.56 12.33
CA MET A 43 16.72 6.11 13.29
C MET A 43 17.05 6.52 14.72
N ASP A 44 18.31 6.76 15.06
CA ASP A 44 18.69 7.19 16.40
C ASP A 44 18.41 8.67 16.58
N GLU A 45 18.56 9.48 15.54
CA GLU A 45 18.10 10.87 15.54
C GLU A 45 16.58 10.95 15.75
N VAL A 46 15.80 10.15 15.03
CA VAL A 46 14.34 10.09 15.18
C VAL A 46 13.94 9.66 16.58
N LYS A 47 14.57 8.61 17.14
CA LYS A 47 14.30 8.13 18.50
C LYS A 47 14.68 9.16 19.56
N ASN A 48 15.79 9.87 19.39
CA ASN A 48 16.22 10.91 20.30
C ASN A 48 15.30 12.14 20.20
N GLY A 49 14.94 12.54 18.99
CA GLY A 49 13.96 13.60 18.76
C GLY A 49 12.62 13.29 19.45
N ARG A 50 12.15 12.03 19.34
CA ARG A 50 10.91 11.58 19.99
C ARG A 50 10.88 11.87 21.52
N LYS A 51 12.01 11.79 22.20
CA LYS A 51 12.11 12.01 23.66
C LYS A 51 11.81 13.45 24.07
N ALA A 52 11.93 14.41 23.16
CA ALA A 52 11.64 15.82 23.41
C ALA A 52 10.13 16.16 23.41
N PHE A 53 9.27 15.22 23.02
CA PHE A 53 7.84 15.43 22.89
C PHE A 53 7.05 14.55 23.86
N THR A 54 5.96 15.07 24.36
CA THR A 54 4.94 14.27 25.06
C THR A 54 4.30 13.26 24.11
N LYS A 55 3.50 12.35 24.62
CA LYS A 55 2.77 11.39 23.82
C LYS A 55 1.75 12.08 22.90
N GLU A 56 1.07 13.07 23.42
CA GLU A 56 0.05 13.86 22.73
C GLU A 56 0.68 14.70 21.60
N GLU A 57 1.75 15.41 21.87
CA GLU A 57 2.49 16.17 20.85
C GLU A 57 3.03 15.28 19.74
N TRP A 58 3.55 14.10 20.09
CA TRP A 58 4.04 13.16 19.09
C TRP A 58 2.92 12.60 18.21
N MET A 59 1.77 12.31 18.80
CA MET A 59 0.59 11.89 18.07
C MET A 59 0.14 12.98 17.08
N ASP A 60 0.16 14.23 17.47
CA ASP A 60 -0.18 15.37 16.63
C ASP A 60 0.83 15.56 15.49
N ILE A 61 2.13 15.37 15.76
CA ILE A 61 3.17 15.37 14.72
C ILE A 61 2.91 14.28 13.67
N LEU A 62 2.61 13.05 14.11
CA LEU A 62 2.30 11.94 13.21
C LEU A 62 1.07 12.24 12.35
N LEU A 63 0.01 12.79 12.93
CA LEU A 63 -1.19 13.17 12.19
C LEU A 63 -0.90 14.28 11.17
N ARG A 64 -0.18 15.32 11.56
CA ARG A 64 0.22 16.40 10.64
C ARG A 64 1.11 15.90 9.50
N SER A 65 1.98 14.92 9.75
CA SER A 65 2.81 14.31 8.71
C SER A 65 1.99 13.59 7.62
N THR A 66 0.76 13.19 7.95
CA THR A 66 -0.20 12.63 6.98
C THR A 66 -1.15 13.67 6.38
N GLY A 67 -0.90 14.96 6.61
CA GLY A 67 -1.73 16.05 6.11
C GLY A 67 -3.02 16.30 6.89
N MET A 68 -3.16 15.72 8.09
CA MET A 68 -4.32 15.92 8.95
C MET A 68 -4.07 17.01 9.99
N GLU A 69 -5.09 17.82 10.30
CA GLU A 69 -5.02 18.82 11.37
C GLU A 69 -5.65 18.25 12.66
N PRO A 70 -4.84 18.00 13.70
CA PRO A 70 -5.31 17.34 14.91
C PRO A 70 -6.04 18.25 15.90
N ASP A 71 -5.92 19.59 15.80
CA ASP A 71 -6.38 20.53 16.83
C ASP A 71 -7.89 20.45 17.11
N LYS A 72 -8.69 20.05 16.12
CA LYS A 72 -10.14 19.92 16.24
C LYS A 72 -10.62 18.48 16.45
N LEU A 73 -9.71 17.54 16.57
CA LEU A 73 -10.04 16.12 16.73
C LEU A 73 -10.14 15.75 18.20
N SER A 74 -11.14 14.92 18.53
CA SER A 74 -11.17 14.27 19.84
C SER A 74 -10.04 13.24 19.99
N ASP A 75 -9.62 12.93 21.19
CA ASP A 75 -8.58 11.93 21.44
C ASP A 75 -8.91 10.57 20.81
N ARG A 76 -10.17 10.16 20.88
CA ARG A 76 -10.62 8.92 20.21
C ARG A 76 -10.41 8.99 18.70
N ALA A 77 -10.72 10.12 18.07
CA ALA A 77 -10.53 10.30 16.63
C ALA A 77 -9.04 10.24 16.25
N LYS A 78 -8.18 10.92 17.04
CA LYS A 78 -6.73 10.88 16.87
C LYS A 78 -6.21 9.44 16.92
N TRP A 79 -6.62 8.65 17.91
CA TRP A 79 -6.22 7.25 18.05
C TRP A 79 -6.70 6.39 16.87
N LEU A 80 -7.92 6.57 16.40
CA LEU A 80 -8.43 5.83 15.24
C LEU A 80 -7.65 6.16 13.96
N LEU A 81 -7.26 7.43 13.79
CA LEU A 81 -6.45 7.86 12.65
C LEU A 81 -5.01 7.30 12.73
N ILE A 82 -4.42 7.26 13.92
CA ILE A 82 -3.13 6.60 14.14
C ILE A 82 -3.23 5.09 13.85
N ALA A 83 -4.31 4.45 14.28
CA ALA A 83 -4.52 3.01 14.05
C ALA A 83 -4.54 2.64 12.56
N ARG A 84 -4.99 3.55 11.67
CA ARG A 84 -4.92 3.36 10.22
C ARG A 84 -3.49 3.16 9.70
N MET A 85 -2.51 3.70 10.38
CA MET A 85 -1.11 3.63 9.95
C MET A 85 -0.42 2.34 10.39
N ILE A 86 -1.02 1.56 11.30
CA ILE A 86 -0.42 0.32 11.79
C ILE A 86 -0.08 -0.65 10.65
N PRO A 87 -0.95 -0.89 9.64
CA PRO A 87 -0.60 -1.78 8.53
C PRO A 87 0.63 -1.36 7.73
N LEU A 88 1.02 -0.08 7.79
CA LEU A 88 2.20 0.45 7.10
C LEU A 88 3.52 0.12 7.83
N VAL A 89 3.47 -0.27 9.09
CA VAL A 89 4.64 -0.48 9.95
C VAL A 89 4.72 -1.89 10.55
N GLU A 90 3.58 -2.62 10.58
CA GLU A 90 3.50 -3.98 11.10
C GLU A 90 3.29 -4.99 9.97
N ASN A 91 4.02 -6.09 10.04
CA ASN A 91 3.91 -7.17 9.05
C ASN A 91 2.60 -7.96 9.23
N ASN A 92 1.92 -8.24 8.14
CA ASN A 92 0.69 -9.04 8.10
C ASN A 92 -0.38 -8.55 9.11
N PHE A 93 -0.45 -7.24 9.31
CA PHE A 93 -1.48 -6.61 10.13
C PHE A 93 -2.71 -6.34 9.26
N ASN A 94 -3.62 -7.28 9.26
CA ASN A 94 -4.82 -7.22 8.40
C ASN A 94 -5.93 -6.44 9.09
N MET A 95 -6.52 -5.47 8.40
CA MET A 95 -7.50 -4.55 8.95
C MET A 95 -8.68 -4.37 8.02
N CYS A 96 -9.86 -4.19 8.61
CA CYS A 96 -11.06 -3.76 7.90
C CYS A 96 -11.51 -2.41 8.47
N GLU A 97 -11.62 -1.40 7.60
CA GLU A 97 -12.10 -0.08 7.97
C GLU A 97 -13.42 0.22 7.27
N LEU A 98 -14.48 0.35 8.07
CA LEU A 98 -15.81 0.69 7.61
C LEU A 98 -16.20 2.08 8.10
N GLY A 99 -16.74 2.91 7.23
CA GLY A 99 -17.14 4.26 7.62
C GLY A 99 -17.67 5.11 6.46
N PRO A 100 -18.13 6.34 6.75
CA PRO A 100 -18.67 7.24 5.75
C PRO A 100 -17.68 7.56 4.64
N ARG A 101 -18.19 7.98 3.50
CA ARG A 101 -17.36 8.48 2.39
C ARG A 101 -16.60 9.74 2.79
N SER A 102 -15.51 10.03 2.08
CA SER A 102 -14.71 11.27 2.24
C SER A 102 -14.07 11.46 3.62
N THR A 103 -13.78 10.38 4.33
CA THR A 103 -13.06 10.43 5.63
C THR A 103 -11.57 10.12 5.51
N GLY A 104 -11.00 10.15 4.29
CA GLY A 104 -9.58 9.93 4.04
C GLY A 104 -9.10 8.49 4.20
N LYS A 105 -10.00 7.48 4.19
CA LYS A 105 -9.62 6.07 4.36
C LYS A 105 -8.63 5.60 3.30
N SER A 106 -8.97 5.79 2.04
CA SER A 106 -8.15 5.35 0.90
C SER A 106 -6.90 6.22 0.70
N TYR A 107 -6.99 7.52 1.07
CA TYR A 107 -5.91 8.49 0.91
C TYR A 107 -4.60 8.07 1.58
N ILE A 108 -4.67 7.50 2.78
CA ILE A 108 -3.48 7.05 3.52
C ILE A 108 -2.70 6.00 2.74
N TYR A 109 -3.40 5.03 2.16
CA TYR A 109 -2.76 3.93 1.42
C TYR A 109 -2.38 4.31 -0.02
N GLU A 110 -2.96 5.38 -0.54
CA GLU A 110 -2.67 5.86 -1.89
C GLU A 110 -1.56 6.92 -1.93
N GLN A 111 -1.51 7.81 -0.95
CA GLN A 111 -0.68 9.02 -1.03
C GLN A 111 0.43 9.10 0.01
N ILE A 112 0.31 8.44 1.17
CA ILE A 112 1.24 8.64 2.28
C ILE A 112 2.45 7.71 2.19
N SER A 113 2.24 6.43 1.90
CA SER A 113 3.34 5.49 1.83
C SER A 113 3.69 5.12 0.39
N PRO A 114 4.96 5.18 -0.01
CA PRO A 114 5.40 4.67 -1.30
C PRO A 114 5.35 3.14 -1.40
N ASN A 115 5.21 2.45 -0.27
CA ASN A 115 5.23 0.99 -0.18
C ASN A 115 3.83 0.37 -0.04
N SER A 116 2.79 1.14 -0.27
CA SER A 116 1.41 0.68 -0.29
C SER A 116 0.77 0.82 -1.67
N ILE A 117 -0.15 -0.07 -1.97
CA ILE A 117 -0.94 -0.03 -3.20
C ILE A 117 -2.42 -0.08 -2.89
N LEU A 118 -3.18 0.83 -3.51
CA LEU A 118 -4.64 0.81 -3.47
C LEU A 118 -5.18 0.08 -4.70
N VAL A 119 -5.88 -1.01 -4.45
CA VAL A 119 -6.61 -1.76 -5.48
C VAL A 119 -8.04 -1.22 -5.50
N ALA A 120 -8.34 -0.40 -6.50
CA ALA A 120 -9.69 0.14 -6.69
C ALA A 120 -10.66 -0.98 -7.10
N GLY A 121 -11.92 -0.85 -6.68
CA GLY A 121 -12.98 -1.83 -6.81
C GLY A 121 -13.02 -2.55 -8.15
N GLY A 122 -13.13 -3.87 -8.12
CA GLY A 122 -13.14 -4.69 -9.31
C GLY A 122 -12.76 -6.14 -9.04
N GLN A 123 -12.65 -6.88 -10.12
CA GLN A 123 -12.24 -8.28 -10.05
C GLN A 123 -10.73 -8.38 -9.91
N THR A 124 -10.24 -8.77 -8.74
CA THR A 124 -8.85 -9.20 -8.62
C THR A 124 -8.73 -10.69 -8.88
N THR A 125 -7.57 -11.14 -9.31
CA THR A 125 -7.28 -12.55 -9.53
C THR A 125 -6.23 -13.04 -8.55
N VAL A 126 -6.27 -14.32 -8.23
CA VAL A 126 -5.24 -14.97 -7.39
C VAL A 126 -3.85 -14.79 -8.01
N ALA A 127 -3.77 -14.81 -9.34
CA ALA A 127 -2.50 -14.60 -10.04
C ALA A 127 -1.93 -13.19 -9.82
N ASN A 128 -2.78 -12.16 -9.85
CA ASN A 128 -2.35 -10.79 -9.64
C ASN A 128 -1.99 -10.52 -8.17
N LEU A 129 -2.79 -11.06 -7.26
CA LEU A 129 -2.62 -10.77 -5.83
C LEU A 129 -1.50 -11.59 -5.19
N PHE A 130 -1.39 -12.86 -5.52
CA PHE A 130 -0.49 -13.80 -4.85
C PHE A 130 0.65 -14.29 -5.75
N TYR A 131 0.35 -15.09 -6.75
CA TYR A 131 1.35 -15.68 -7.63
C TYR A 131 0.81 -16.03 -9.00
N ASN A 132 1.50 -15.59 -10.03
CA ASN A 132 1.16 -15.90 -11.40
C ASN A 132 1.98 -17.11 -11.88
N MET A 133 1.31 -18.25 -12.05
CA MET A 133 1.91 -19.50 -12.48
C MET A 133 2.38 -19.50 -13.94
N SER A 134 1.82 -18.64 -14.79
CA SER A 134 2.16 -18.60 -16.22
C SER A 134 3.53 -18.00 -16.50
N ASN A 135 3.91 -17.01 -15.70
CA ASN A 135 5.19 -16.30 -15.84
C ASN A 135 6.10 -16.43 -14.61
N ASN A 136 5.70 -17.23 -13.61
CA ASN A 136 6.43 -17.46 -12.36
C ASN A 136 6.75 -16.17 -11.60
N THR A 137 5.82 -15.23 -11.54
CA THR A 137 6.01 -13.97 -10.82
C THR A 137 5.16 -13.90 -9.57
N VAL A 138 5.76 -13.35 -8.50
CA VAL A 138 5.05 -13.05 -7.26
C VAL A 138 4.10 -11.87 -7.49
N GLY A 139 2.91 -11.94 -6.88
CA GLY A 139 1.89 -10.91 -6.99
C GLY A 139 2.08 -9.76 -5.98
N LEU A 140 1.03 -8.95 -5.85
CA LEU A 140 1.07 -7.71 -5.07
C LEU A 140 1.52 -7.90 -3.63
N VAL A 141 1.10 -8.99 -2.96
CA VAL A 141 1.47 -9.25 -1.54
C VAL A 141 2.95 -9.53 -1.32
N GLY A 142 3.70 -9.87 -2.35
CA GLY A 142 5.14 -10.04 -2.27
C GLY A 142 5.94 -8.83 -2.73
N MET A 143 5.25 -7.82 -3.29
CA MET A 143 5.89 -6.62 -3.86
C MET A 143 5.66 -5.36 -3.02
N TRP A 144 4.62 -5.36 -2.17
CA TRP A 144 4.20 -4.21 -1.39
C TRP A 144 4.12 -4.56 0.08
N ASP A 145 4.30 -3.57 0.95
CA ASP A 145 4.12 -3.75 2.40
C ASP A 145 2.64 -3.71 2.78
N VAL A 146 1.83 -2.97 2.01
CA VAL A 146 0.37 -2.93 2.20
C VAL A 146 -0.36 -3.05 0.87
N VAL A 147 -1.36 -3.94 0.84
CA VAL A 147 -2.33 -4.03 -0.24
C VAL A 147 -3.70 -3.64 0.31
N ALA A 148 -4.14 -2.44 -0.03
CA ALA A 148 -5.42 -1.91 0.38
C ALA A 148 -6.46 -2.11 -0.74
N PHE A 149 -7.67 -2.52 -0.36
CA PHE A 149 -8.80 -2.71 -1.26
C PHE A 149 -9.84 -1.64 -0.99
N ASP A 150 -10.12 -0.82 -1.98
CA ASP A 150 -11.24 0.13 -1.92
C ASP A 150 -12.53 -0.56 -2.38
N GLU A 151 -13.63 -0.20 -1.73
CA GLU A 151 -14.96 -0.78 -2.00
C GLU A 151 -15.00 -2.32 -1.85
N VAL A 152 -14.78 -2.82 -0.63
CA VAL A 152 -14.79 -4.27 -0.29
C VAL A 152 -15.98 -5.01 -0.84
N ALA A 153 -17.16 -4.38 -0.89
CA ALA A 153 -18.37 -4.97 -1.45
C ALA A 153 -18.25 -5.38 -2.93
N GLY A 154 -17.28 -4.81 -3.65
CA GLY A 154 -17.00 -5.10 -5.06
C GLY A 154 -15.95 -6.18 -5.30
N ILE A 155 -15.22 -6.63 -4.27
CA ILE A 155 -14.17 -7.63 -4.45
C ILE A 155 -14.80 -8.97 -4.81
N LYS A 156 -14.54 -9.42 -6.03
CA LYS A 156 -14.94 -10.73 -6.52
C LYS A 156 -13.73 -11.47 -7.04
N PHE A 157 -13.42 -12.60 -6.44
CA PHE A 157 -12.49 -13.54 -7.05
C PHE A 157 -13.22 -14.36 -8.11
N LYS A 158 -12.66 -14.43 -9.30
CA LYS A 158 -13.15 -15.32 -10.36
C LYS A 158 -12.99 -16.78 -9.96
N ASP A 159 -12.01 -17.05 -9.15
CA ASP A 159 -11.62 -18.38 -8.68
C ASP A 159 -12.15 -18.58 -7.25
N LYS A 160 -12.88 -19.67 -7.02
CA LYS A 160 -13.42 -20.00 -5.69
C LYS A 160 -12.30 -20.23 -4.66
N ASP A 161 -11.14 -20.67 -5.11
CA ASP A 161 -9.98 -20.92 -4.25
C ASP A 161 -9.33 -19.61 -3.78
N GLY A 162 -9.56 -18.50 -4.48
CA GLY A 162 -8.96 -17.20 -4.15
C GLY A 162 -9.28 -16.71 -2.74
N ILE A 163 -10.52 -16.91 -2.30
CA ILE A 163 -10.94 -16.54 -0.94
C ILE A 163 -10.24 -17.40 0.11
N GLN A 164 -10.05 -18.69 -0.16
CA GLN A 164 -9.39 -19.59 0.80
C GLN A 164 -7.90 -19.27 0.89
N ILE A 165 -7.25 -19.00 -0.24
CA ILE A 165 -5.84 -18.56 -0.26
C ILE A 165 -5.68 -17.26 0.51
N MET A 166 -6.56 -16.28 0.30
CA MET A 166 -6.54 -15.01 1.01
C MET A 166 -6.71 -15.20 2.53
N LYS A 167 -7.67 -16.01 2.97
CA LYS A 167 -7.88 -16.31 4.39
C LYS A 167 -6.66 -16.99 5.01
N GLY A 168 -6.07 -17.96 4.31
CA GLY A 168 -4.85 -18.64 4.74
C GLY A 168 -3.69 -17.67 4.89
N TYR A 169 -3.49 -16.81 3.88
CA TYR A 169 -2.46 -15.79 3.92
C TYR A 169 -2.64 -14.80 5.08
N MET A 170 -3.85 -14.28 5.28
CA MET A 170 -4.13 -13.36 6.39
C MET A 170 -3.86 -13.98 7.75
N ALA A 171 -4.04 -15.29 7.89
CA ALA A 171 -3.82 -15.99 9.15
C ALA A 171 -2.34 -16.32 9.40
N SER A 172 -1.55 -16.59 8.37
CA SER A 172 -0.19 -17.13 8.52
C SER A 172 0.93 -16.29 7.89
N GLY A 173 0.61 -15.33 7.03
CA GLY A 173 1.59 -14.62 6.21
C GLY A 173 2.20 -15.49 5.09
N ALA A 174 1.67 -16.69 4.89
CA ALA A 174 2.15 -17.62 3.87
C ALA A 174 1.00 -18.10 2.98
N PHE A 175 1.32 -18.42 1.75
CA PHE A 175 0.38 -19.04 0.82
C PHE A 175 1.08 -20.03 -0.10
N SER A 176 0.35 -21.05 -0.52
CA SER A 176 0.82 -22.05 -1.47
C SER A 176 0.01 -21.94 -2.76
N ARG A 177 0.71 -21.98 -3.90
CA ARG A 177 0.07 -22.07 -5.20
C ARG A 177 0.89 -22.94 -6.16
N GLY A 178 0.31 -24.04 -6.59
CA GLY A 178 1.03 -25.08 -7.35
C GLY A 178 2.12 -25.72 -6.48
N LYS A 179 3.37 -25.62 -6.94
CA LYS A 179 4.53 -26.10 -6.18
C LYS A 179 5.25 -25.04 -5.36
N ALA A 180 4.80 -23.78 -5.48
CA ALA A 180 5.42 -22.66 -4.79
C ALA A 180 4.74 -22.43 -3.44
N GLU A 181 5.54 -22.42 -2.38
CA GLU A 181 5.18 -21.92 -1.06
C GLU A 181 5.92 -20.60 -0.84
N ILE A 182 5.16 -19.54 -0.59
CA ILE A 182 5.70 -18.17 -0.53
C ILE A 182 5.28 -17.56 0.80
N GLN A 183 6.26 -17.01 1.49
CA GLN A 183 6.05 -16.15 2.64
C GLN A 183 6.09 -14.70 2.18
N ALA A 184 5.11 -13.91 2.60
CA ALA A 184 5.05 -12.49 2.34
C ALA A 184 4.67 -11.74 3.62
N LYS A 185 4.96 -10.43 3.64
CA LYS A 185 4.80 -9.61 4.84
C LYS A 185 3.70 -8.57 4.69
N ALA A 186 3.12 -8.45 3.51
CA ALA A 186 2.13 -7.44 3.21
C ALA A 186 0.92 -7.53 4.13
N SER A 187 0.52 -6.40 4.66
CA SER A 187 -0.74 -6.22 5.37
C SER A 187 -1.88 -6.05 4.35
N MET A 188 -3.03 -6.66 4.62
CA MET A 188 -4.22 -6.47 3.81
C MET A 188 -5.18 -5.53 4.50
N VAL A 189 -5.60 -4.48 3.81
CA VAL A 189 -6.55 -3.50 4.32
C VAL A 189 -7.81 -3.50 3.46
N PHE A 190 -8.95 -3.64 4.10
CA PHE A 190 -10.25 -3.66 3.43
C PHE A 190 -11.02 -2.40 3.80
N ILE A 191 -11.31 -1.56 2.81
CA ILE A 191 -12.00 -0.28 2.99
C ILE A 191 -13.43 -0.42 2.48
N GLY A 192 -14.39 -0.14 3.35
CA GLY A 192 -15.81 -0.15 3.01
C GLY A 192 -16.50 1.17 3.30
N ASN A 193 -17.47 1.53 2.47
CA ASN A 193 -18.30 2.70 2.68
C ASN A 193 -19.63 2.25 3.29
N ILE A 194 -19.91 2.69 4.51
CA ILE A 194 -21.17 2.48 5.20
C ILE A 194 -21.70 3.82 5.71
N ASN A 195 -22.99 4.02 5.58
CA ASN A 195 -23.67 5.24 6.03
C ASN A 195 -24.51 5.03 7.30
N GLN A 196 -24.43 3.84 7.89
CA GLN A 196 -25.18 3.47 9.11
C GLN A 196 -24.20 2.95 10.15
N SER A 197 -24.50 3.16 11.44
CA SER A 197 -23.75 2.51 12.51
C SER A 197 -23.87 0.99 12.37
N VAL A 198 -22.75 0.30 12.56
CA VAL A 198 -22.75 -1.16 12.71
C VAL A 198 -23.16 -1.41 14.15
N GLU A 199 -24.37 -1.94 14.35
CA GLU A 199 -24.82 -2.46 15.65
C GLU A 199 -24.19 -3.82 15.93
#